data_5670fb528bf65e4e654edf10c868a404
#
_entry.id   5670fb528bf65e4e654edf10c868a404
#
_cell.length_a   1.000
_cell.length_b   1.000
_cell.length_c   1.000
_cell.angle_alpha   90.00
_cell.angle_beta   90.00
_cell.angle_gamma   90.00
#
_symmetry.space_group_name_H-M   'P 1'
#
loop_
_entity.id
_entity.type
_entity.pdbx_description
1 polymer ?
#
loop_
_entity_poly.entity_id
_entity_poly.type
_entity_poly.pdbx_seq_one_letter_code
_entity_poly.pdbx_strand_id
1 'polypeptide(L)'
;SSPFGLHDVTHRKSGSGGKMADLLINGLIKKRVAIYLTDANKYFVHDREASKTYAESRLKTYTDIMQKELDLVRPNLCVCLGKKAKEVLDKCMINAKSIVLPHLSGTARGAIVKRFPILEDIKATAENVANVYVDEIVESLK
;
A
#
# COMPACT_ATOMS: atom_id res chain seq x y z
N SER A 1 12.75 -2.23 9.03
CA SER A 1 11.84 -3.14 8.30
C SER A 1 11.33 -2.47 7.03
N SER A 2 11.12 -3.22 5.96
CA SER A 2 10.51 -2.72 4.75
C SER A 2 8.98 -2.89 4.80
N PRO A 3 8.20 -2.08 4.05
CA PRO A 3 6.76 -2.27 3.93
C PRO A 3 6.40 -3.70 3.57
N PHE A 4 5.33 -4.23 4.18
CA PHE A 4 4.86 -5.62 4.00
C PHE A 4 5.89 -6.72 4.33
N GLY A 5 6.98 -6.41 5.03
CA GLY A 5 8.03 -7.38 5.34
C GLY A 5 8.76 -7.91 4.10
N LEU A 6 8.80 -7.15 3.02
CA LEU A 6 9.38 -7.56 1.72
C LEU A 6 10.89 -7.82 1.76
N HIS A 7 11.59 -7.42 2.83
CA HIS A 7 12.99 -7.78 3.07
C HIS A 7 13.17 -9.28 3.40
N ASP A 8 12.13 -9.94 3.90
CA ASP A 8 12.15 -11.36 4.24
C ASP A 8 11.58 -12.21 3.09
N VAL A 9 12.45 -13.02 2.48
CA VAL A 9 12.10 -13.92 1.37
C VAL A 9 11.03 -14.94 1.78
N THR A 10 11.07 -15.43 3.02
CA THR A 10 10.09 -16.39 3.54
C THR A 10 8.71 -15.71 3.66
N HIS A 11 8.68 -14.48 4.16
CA HIS A 11 7.44 -13.71 4.28
C HIS A 11 6.81 -13.41 2.92
N ARG A 12 7.61 -13.09 1.89
CA ARG A 12 7.12 -12.91 0.52
C ARG A 12 6.46 -14.16 -0.07
N LYS A 13 6.93 -15.34 0.34
CA LYS A 13 6.42 -16.63 -0.16
C LYS A 13 5.22 -17.17 0.62
N SER A 14 5.17 -16.98 1.92
CA SER A 14 4.22 -17.65 2.82
C SER A 14 3.15 -16.73 3.41
N GLY A 15 3.46 -15.47 3.63
CA GLY A 15 2.52 -14.51 4.20
C GLY A 15 1.52 -14.00 3.16
N SER A 16 0.22 -14.01 3.46
CA SER A 16 -0.81 -13.54 2.53
C SER A 16 -0.57 -12.11 2.04
N GLY A 17 -0.24 -11.19 2.94
CA GLY A 17 0.05 -9.80 2.60
C GLY A 17 1.37 -9.62 1.87
N GLY A 18 2.43 -10.29 2.34
CA GLY A 18 3.75 -10.25 1.71
C GLY A 18 3.74 -10.82 0.29
N LYS A 19 3.07 -11.96 0.10
CA LYS A 19 2.93 -12.58 -1.23
C LYS A 19 2.13 -11.69 -2.19
N MET A 20 1.01 -11.12 -1.77
CA MET A 20 0.22 -10.20 -2.61
C MET A 20 1.03 -8.96 -3.00
N ALA A 21 1.76 -8.38 -2.06
CA ALA A 21 2.59 -7.20 -2.32
C ALA A 21 3.75 -7.52 -3.28
N ASP A 22 4.43 -8.66 -3.11
CA ASP A 22 5.49 -9.09 -4.01
C ASP A 22 4.98 -9.30 -5.44
N LEU A 23 3.83 -9.96 -5.59
CA LEU A 23 3.20 -10.17 -6.89
C LEU A 23 2.73 -8.86 -7.54
N LEU A 24 2.17 -7.92 -6.76
CA LEU A 24 1.79 -6.60 -7.22
C LEU A 24 3.00 -5.82 -7.75
N ILE A 25 4.08 -5.76 -6.97
CA ILE A 25 5.30 -5.05 -7.37
C ILE A 25 5.87 -5.65 -8.65
N ASN A 26 6.01 -6.97 -8.72
CA ASN A 26 6.51 -7.65 -9.90
C ASN A 26 5.60 -7.42 -11.13
N GLY A 27 4.28 -7.39 -10.93
CA GLY A 27 3.31 -7.07 -11.99
C GLY A 27 3.50 -5.65 -12.54
N LEU A 28 3.66 -4.65 -11.67
CA LEU A 28 3.90 -3.27 -12.06
C LEU A 28 5.26 -3.09 -12.76
N ILE A 29 6.32 -3.76 -12.29
CA ILE A 29 7.63 -3.75 -12.94
C ILE A 29 7.54 -4.32 -14.37
N LYS A 30 6.81 -5.42 -14.57
CA LYS A 30 6.55 -5.99 -15.90
C LYS A 30 5.82 -5.00 -16.84
N LYS A 31 4.98 -4.12 -16.28
CA LYS A 31 4.32 -3.03 -16.98
C LYS A 31 5.20 -1.77 -17.13
N ARG A 32 6.47 -1.84 -16.75
CA ARG A 32 7.45 -0.75 -16.78
C ARG A 32 7.04 0.47 -15.92
N VAL A 33 6.32 0.24 -14.83
CA VAL A 33 5.98 1.26 -13.84
C VAL A 33 7.12 1.38 -12.84
N ALA A 34 7.65 2.57 -12.66
CA ALA A 34 8.61 2.86 -11.59
C ALA A 34 7.84 2.98 -10.26
N ILE A 35 8.36 2.35 -9.21
CA ILE A 35 7.67 2.24 -7.91
C ILE A 35 8.56 2.79 -6.81
N TYR A 36 7.99 3.64 -5.97
CA TYR A 36 8.51 3.96 -4.64
C TYR A 36 7.52 3.45 -3.60
N LEU A 37 7.98 2.59 -2.71
CA LEU A 37 7.16 1.98 -1.67
C LEU A 37 7.60 2.47 -0.29
N THR A 38 6.66 2.98 0.49
CA THR A 38 6.93 3.51 1.82
C THR A 38 5.78 3.22 2.79
N ASP A 39 6.08 3.23 4.09
CA ASP A 39 5.07 3.13 5.14
C ASP A 39 4.52 4.50 5.53
N ALA A 40 3.22 4.59 5.75
CA ALA A 40 2.60 5.78 6.31
C ALA A 40 3.03 6.01 7.77
N ASN A 41 3.19 4.94 8.55
CA ASN A 41 3.75 4.98 9.90
C ASN A 41 5.26 4.75 9.84
N LYS A 42 6.06 5.75 10.20
CA LYS A 42 7.54 5.73 10.06
C LYS A 42 8.26 5.01 11.22
N TYR A 43 7.54 4.62 12.26
CA TYR A 43 8.12 3.95 13.43
C TYR A 43 7.35 2.67 13.74
N PHE A 44 8.08 1.64 14.16
CA PHE A 44 7.51 0.39 14.63
C PHE A 44 7.42 0.39 16.16
N VAL A 45 6.25 0.06 16.70
CA VAL A 45 6.00 -0.08 18.13
C VAL A 45 5.40 -1.47 18.39
N HIS A 46 5.97 -2.22 19.33
CA HIS A 46 5.57 -3.60 19.60
C HIS A 46 4.18 -3.73 20.24
N ASP A 47 3.82 -2.81 21.12
CA ASP A 47 2.54 -2.81 21.82
C ASP A 47 1.46 -2.14 20.98
N ARG A 48 0.31 -2.82 20.78
CA ARG A 48 -0.80 -2.32 19.97
C ARG A 48 -1.43 -1.04 20.52
N GLU A 49 -1.62 -0.95 21.83
CA GLU A 49 -2.21 0.23 22.47
C GLU A 49 -1.22 1.41 22.44
N ALA A 50 0.03 1.15 22.83
CA ALA A 50 1.11 2.13 22.70
C ALA A 50 1.34 2.56 21.26
N SER A 51 1.21 1.63 20.28
CA SER A 51 1.33 1.92 18.85
C SER A 51 0.27 2.90 18.37
N LYS A 52 -0.98 2.75 18.82
CA LYS A 52 -2.08 3.64 18.44
C LYS A 52 -1.84 5.05 18.99
N THR A 53 -1.64 5.17 20.28
CA THR A 53 -1.37 6.45 20.94
C THR A 53 -0.12 7.13 20.39
N TYR A 54 0.94 6.35 20.14
CA TYR A 54 2.18 6.86 19.58
C TYR A 54 1.99 7.37 18.13
N ALA A 55 1.24 6.64 17.31
CA ALA A 55 0.95 7.06 15.95
C ALA A 55 0.15 8.38 15.90
N GLU A 56 -0.84 8.52 16.79
CA GLU A 56 -1.63 9.76 16.92
C GLU A 56 -0.76 10.94 17.34
N SER A 57 0.10 10.77 18.36
CA SER A 57 0.99 11.83 18.86
C SER A 57 2.09 12.21 17.85
N ARG A 58 2.44 11.33 16.92
CA ARG A 58 3.49 11.52 15.92
C ARG A 58 2.98 11.81 14.51
N LEU A 59 1.68 11.98 14.36
CA LEU A 59 1.06 12.20 13.04
C LEU A 59 1.70 13.37 12.27
N LYS A 60 2.03 14.47 12.96
CA LYS A 60 2.74 15.59 12.34
C LYS A 60 4.11 15.17 11.82
N THR A 61 4.90 14.42 12.60
CA THR A 61 6.22 13.93 12.18
C THR A 61 6.09 13.00 10.97
N TYR A 62 5.09 12.13 10.93
CA TYR A 62 4.85 11.25 9.80
C TYR A 62 4.50 12.04 8.55
N THR A 63 3.66 13.06 8.69
CA THR A 63 3.29 13.96 7.59
C THR A 63 4.50 14.74 7.06
N ASP A 64 5.34 15.27 7.94
CA ASP A 64 6.54 16.02 7.57
C ASP A 64 7.55 15.13 6.82
N ILE A 65 7.73 13.87 7.24
CA ILE A 65 8.58 12.90 6.55
C ILE A 65 7.97 12.53 5.19
N MET A 66 6.68 12.23 5.16
CA MET A 66 5.97 11.88 3.93
C MET A 66 6.04 13.03 2.91
N GLN A 67 5.88 14.29 3.34
CA GLN A 67 6.02 15.44 2.46
C GLN A 67 7.40 15.50 1.80
N LYS A 68 8.47 15.31 2.58
CA LYS A 68 9.83 15.27 2.04
C LYS A 68 10.05 14.14 1.03
N GLU A 69 9.49 12.95 1.31
CA GLU A 69 9.54 11.83 0.37
C GLU A 69 8.81 12.17 -0.94
N LEU A 70 7.62 12.77 -0.86
CA LEU A 70 6.83 13.19 -2.03
C LEU A 70 7.54 14.26 -2.85
N ASP A 71 8.19 15.23 -2.19
CA ASP A 71 8.95 16.30 -2.84
C ASP A 71 10.18 15.76 -3.60
N LEU A 72 10.79 14.70 -3.07
CA LEU A 72 11.93 14.04 -3.71
C LEU A 72 11.49 13.10 -4.85
N VAL A 73 10.49 12.28 -4.62
CA VAL A 73 10.03 11.26 -5.57
C VAL A 73 9.23 11.86 -6.72
N ARG A 74 8.41 12.90 -6.44
CA ARG A 74 7.51 13.57 -7.40
C ARG A 74 6.67 12.57 -8.18
N PRO A 75 5.83 11.77 -7.50
CA PRO A 75 5.07 10.72 -8.17
C PRO A 75 4.00 11.29 -9.10
N ASN A 76 3.69 10.57 -10.16
CA ASN A 76 2.52 10.87 -11.02
C ASN A 76 1.21 10.36 -10.38
N LEU A 77 1.31 9.29 -9.59
CA LEU A 77 0.18 8.67 -8.90
C LEU A 77 0.60 8.23 -7.51
N CYS A 78 -0.22 8.57 -6.51
CA CYS A 78 -0.10 8.06 -5.14
C CYS A 78 -1.14 6.96 -4.91
N VAL A 79 -0.70 5.77 -4.57
CA VAL A 79 -1.58 4.63 -4.23
C VAL A 79 -1.56 4.42 -2.73
N CYS A 80 -2.68 4.71 -2.06
CA CYS A 80 -2.85 4.48 -0.63
C CYS A 80 -3.42 3.08 -0.39
N LEU A 81 -2.65 2.21 0.25
CA LEU A 81 -3.12 0.88 0.66
C LEU A 81 -3.74 0.96 2.06
N GLY A 82 -5.06 1.21 2.10
CA GLY A 82 -5.84 1.37 3.31
C GLY A 82 -6.05 2.82 3.75
N LYS A 83 -7.01 2.99 4.68
CA LYS A 83 -7.47 4.31 5.15
C LYS A 83 -6.38 5.11 5.85
N LYS A 84 -5.54 4.46 6.67
CA LYS A 84 -4.46 5.15 7.40
C LYS A 84 -3.42 5.78 6.49
N ALA A 85 -3.08 5.12 5.38
CA ALA A 85 -2.19 5.70 4.38
C ALA A 85 -2.82 6.95 3.74
N LYS A 86 -4.12 6.90 3.46
CA LYS A 86 -4.86 8.05 2.94
C LYS A 86 -4.92 9.22 3.93
N GLU A 87 -5.16 8.96 5.21
CA GLU A 87 -5.20 9.98 6.26
C GLU A 87 -3.88 10.77 6.38
N VAL A 88 -2.74 10.09 6.22
CA VAL A 88 -1.42 10.75 6.20
C VAL A 88 -1.24 11.53 4.91
N LEU A 89 -1.57 10.93 3.76
CA LEU A 89 -1.43 11.59 2.46
C LEU A 89 -2.30 12.86 2.35
N ASP A 90 -3.51 12.85 2.90
CA ASP A 90 -4.44 14.00 2.87
C ASP A 90 -3.94 15.23 3.64
N LYS A 91 -2.94 15.04 4.48
CA LYS A 91 -2.27 16.14 5.21
C LYS A 91 -1.04 16.67 4.45
N CYS A 92 -0.67 16.04 3.34
CA CYS A 92 0.43 16.45 2.48
C CYS A 92 -0.07 17.30 1.30
N MET A 93 0.77 18.20 0.84
CA MET A 93 0.54 18.92 -0.41
C MET A 93 1.08 18.08 -1.57
N ILE A 94 0.20 17.65 -2.46
CA ILE A 94 0.57 16.83 -3.62
C ILE A 94 -0.06 17.40 -4.90
N ASN A 95 0.69 17.36 -5.99
CA ASN A 95 0.21 17.64 -7.34
C ASN A 95 -0.10 16.35 -8.12
N ALA A 96 0.00 15.20 -7.47
CA ALA A 96 -0.25 13.90 -8.06
C ALA A 96 -1.69 13.46 -7.88
N LYS A 97 -2.21 12.70 -8.82
CA LYS A 97 -3.44 11.92 -8.65
C LYS A 97 -3.28 10.95 -7.48
N SER A 98 -4.33 10.73 -6.72
CA SER A 98 -4.30 9.72 -5.65
C SER A 98 -5.47 8.76 -5.74
N ILE A 99 -5.22 7.49 -5.47
CA ILE A 99 -6.25 6.45 -5.35
C ILE A 99 -6.10 5.71 -4.03
N VAL A 100 -7.20 5.17 -3.54
CA VAL A 100 -7.23 4.35 -2.32
C VAL A 100 -7.67 2.95 -2.68
N LEU A 101 -6.84 1.98 -2.36
CA LEU A 101 -7.15 0.56 -2.49
C LEU A 101 -7.18 -0.08 -1.10
N PRO A 102 -7.94 -1.16 -0.91
CA PRO A 102 -7.91 -1.91 0.33
C PRO A 102 -6.49 -2.36 0.69
N HIS A 103 -6.19 -2.50 1.98
CA HIS A 103 -4.88 -2.97 2.42
C HIS A 103 -4.62 -4.42 1.94
N LEU A 104 -3.39 -4.72 1.52
CA LEU A 104 -2.99 -6.07 1.10
C LEU A 104 -2.76 -6.97 2.32
N SER A 105 -3.84 -7.45 2.92
CA SER A 105 -3.78 -8.38 4.06
C SER A 105 -4.93 -9.39 3.99
N GLY A 106 -4.75 -10.54 4.63
CA GLY A 106 -5.80 -11.55 4.72
C GLY A 106 -7.07 -11.04 5.40
N THR A 107 -6.92 -10.16 6.39
CA THR A 107 -8.05 -9.54 7.12
C THR A 107 -8.83 -8.54 6.26
N ALA A 108 -8.22 -7.98 5.23
CA ALA A 108 -8.88 -7.05 4.31
C ALA A 108 -9.55 -7.75 3.10
N ARG A 109 -9.54 -9.08 3.03
CA ARG A 109 -10.05 -9.84 1.88
C ARG A 109 -11.48 -9.47 1.50
N GLY A 110 -12.38 -9.32 2.49
CA GLY A 110 -13.75 -8.88 2.23
C GLY A 110 -13.84 -7.48 1.58
N ALA A 111 -13.01 -6.55 2.02
CA ALA A 111 -12.92 -5.22 1.42
C ALA A 111 -12.33 -5.25 -0.01
N ILE A 112 -11.38 -6.16 -0.26
CA ILE A 112 -10.77 -6.37 -1.58
C ILE A 112 -11.84 -6.89 -2.56
N VAL A 113 -12.57 -7.94 -2.19
CA VAL A 113 -13.63 -8.51 -3.02
C VAL A 113 -14.75 -7.51 -3.28
N LYS A 114 -15.16 -6.75 -2.26
CA LYS A 114 -16.15 -5.66 -2.42
C LYS A 114 -15.68 -4.58 -3.39
N ARG A 115 -14.38 -4.26 -3.43
CA ARG A 115 -13.80 -3.27 -4.37
C ARG A 115 -13.67 -3.82 -5.78
N PHE A 116 -13.40 -5.13 -5.90
CA PHE A 116 -13.20 -5.83 -7.16
C PHE A 116 -14.12 -7.05 -7.26
N PRO A 117 -15.41 -6.85 -7.62
CA PRO A 117 -16.42 -7.95 -7.63
C PRO A 117 -16.03 -9.12 -8.53
N ILE A 118 -15.23 -8.90 -9.57
CA ILE A 118 -14.73 -9.98 -10.45
C ILE A 118 -14.02 -11.09 -9.66
N LEU A 119 -13.47 -10.77 -8.48
CA LEU A 119 -12.80 -11.75 -7.62
C LEU A 119 -13.75 -12.78 -6.98
N GLU A 120 -15.06 -12.54 -7.00
CA GLU A 120 -16.06 -13.54 -6.61
C GLU A 120 -16.11 -14.69 -7.63
N ASP A 121 -16.01 -14.37 -8.91
CA ASP A 121 -16.07 -15.34 -10.02
C ASP A 121 -14.77 -16.11 -10.18
N ILE A 122 -13.61 -15.42 -10.15
CA ILE A 122 -12.29 -16.02 -10.42
C ILE A 122 -11.53 -16.46 -9.18
N LYS A 123 -12.10 -16.32 -8.00
CA LYS A 123 -11.49 -16.50 -6.65
C LYS A 123 -10.44 -15.43 -6.31
N ALA A 124 -10.46 -14.95 -5.05
CA ALA A 124 -9.52 -13.98 -4.54
C ALA A 124 -8.19 -14.64 -4.10
N THR A 125 -7.49 -15.30 -5.03
CA THR A 125 -6.12 -15.78 -4.79
C THR A 125 -5.15 -14.60 -4.70
N ALA A 126 -3.93 -14.81 -4.20
CA ALA A 126 -2.93 -13.76 -4.15
C ALA A 126 -2.58 -13.22 -5.54
N GLU A 127 -2.52 -14.11 -6.52
CA GLU A 127 -2.27 -13.79 -7.93
C GLU A 127 -3.39 -12.93 -8.52
N ASN A 128 -4.65 -13.34 -8.36
CA ASN A 128 -5.80 -12.62 -8.91
C ASN A 128 -5.98 -11.25 -8.24
N VAL A 129 -5.74 -11.17 -6.93
CA VAL A 129 -5.74 -9.89 -6.20
C VAL A 129 -4.65 -8.96 -6.73
N ALA A 130 -3.42 -9.46 -6.89
CA ALA A 130 -2.33 -8.66 -7.45
C ALA A 130 -2.65 -8.15 -8.86
N ASN A 131 -3.23 -9.00 -9.71
CA ASN A 131 -3.59 -8.63 -11.08
C ASN A 131 -4.61 -7.48 -11.13
N VAL A 132 -5.72 -7.56 -10.38
CA VAL A 132 -6.73 -6.49 -10.38
C VAL A 132 -6.17 -5.16 -9.82
N TYR A 133 -5.21 -5.22 -8.89
CA TYR A 133 -4.51 -4.02 -8.39
C TYR A 133 -3.57 -3.45 -9.46
N VAL A 134 -2.83 -4.29 -10.18
CA VAL A 134 -1.96 -3.85 -11.29
C VAL A 134 -2.80 -3.14 -12.34
N ASP A 135 -3.91 -3.72 -12.76
CA ASP A 135 -4.77 -3.17 -13.79
C ASP A 135 -5.37 -1.81 -13.36
N GLU A 136 -5.87 -1.70 -12.12
CA GLU A 136 -6.40 -0.44 -11.57
C GLU A 136 -5.33 0.66 -11.49
N ILE A 137 -4.11 0.31 -11.07
CA ILE A 137 -3.00 1.26 -10.97
C ILE A 137 -2.56 1.72 -12.35
N VAL A 138 -2.40 0.79 -13.29
CA VAL A 138 -1.99 1.12 -14.66
C VAL A 138 -3.05 1.97 -15.35
N GLU A 139 -4.34 1.68 -15.18
CA GLU A 139 -5.42 2.50 -15.73
C GLU A 139 -5.43 3.90 -15.11
N SER A 140 -5.13 4.00 -13.81
CA SER A 140 -5.07 5.28 -13.10
C SER A 140 -3.88 6.15 -13.50
N LEU A 141 -2.85 5.60 -14.14
CA LEU A 141 -1.69 6.33 -14.67
C LEU A 141 -1.93 6.96 -16.05
N LYS A 142 -2.98 6.55 -16.73
CA LYS A 142 -3.42 7.16 -18.00
C LYS A 142 -4.15 8.48 -17.75
#